data_4a3894ca2f4a94904218ce482f9222a6
#
_entry.id   4a3894ca2f4a94904218ce482f9222a6
#
_cell.length_a   1.000
_cell.length_b   1.000
_cell.length_c   1.000
_cell.angle_alpha   90.00
_cell.angle_beta   90.00
_cell.angle_gamma   90.00
#
_symmetry.space_group_name_H-M   'P 1'
#
loop_
_entity.id
_entity.type
_entity.pdbx_description
1 polymer ?
#
loop_
_entity_poly.entity_id
_entity_poly.type
_entity_poly.pdbx_seq_one_letter_code
_entity_poly.pdbx_strand_id
1 'polypeptide(L)'
;MAMGLEAGDYGAFMEKFELLPPQSQQQLPLHGLTFAIKDIFDISGRVTGFGNPDWARTHAPAAATSPVVLATLAAGATSVGKTVMDEMAYSINGENAHYGTPTNPCAPDRVPGGSSSGSAVAVGAKLVDFALGTDTGGSVRVPAAYCGIFGLRPSHGLVSTENVIPMSQMFDTVGWFARDLSTFSRVSNVLLPLPADNIIKQPTQFSIPKDCFEILGSLKDKTYQILNASVAKRFGSDAVDNRNLGEFVSDNVPTIGKFISNFSKSEAPSIPALSVISYVMRCLQRFHLQLIQTK
;
A
#
# COMPACT_ATOMS: atom_id res chain seq x y z
N MET A 1 -18.26 -13.41 18.83
CA MET A 1 -19.36 -12.48 18.49
C MET A 1 -18.83 -11.58 17.40
N ALA A 2 -19.42 -11.61 16.20
CA ALA A 2 -19.09 -10.64 15.16
C ALA A 2 -19.49 -9.26 15.70
N MET A 3 -18.51 -8.37 15.87
CA MET A 3 -18.80 -6.97 16.16
C MET A 3 -19.53 -6.41 14.94
N GLY A 4 -20.80 -6.01 15.15
CA GLY A 4 -21.62 -5.43 14.10
C GLY A 4 -20.93 -4.18 13.56
N LEU A 5 -20.79 -4.13 12.22
CA LEU A 5 -20.36 -2.94 11.49
C LEU A 5 -21.31 -1.79 11.89
N GLU A 6 -20.78 -0.75 12.52
CA GLU A 6 -21.57 0.48 12.75
C GLU A 6 -21.98 1.06 11.41
N ALA A 7 -23.29 1.30 11.25
CA ALA A 7 -23.80 1.95 10.06
C ALA A 7 -23.15 3.34 9.91
N GLY A 8 -22.29 3.50 8.89
CA GLY A 8 -21.64 4.76 8.57
C GLY A 8 -20.11 4.74 8.46
N ASP A 9 -19.41 3.65 8.84
CA ASP A 9 -17.93 3.59 8.73
C ASP A 9 -17.42 2.73 7.57
N TYR A 10 -18.28 2.32 6.67
CA TYR A 10 -17.97 1.49 5.49
C TYR A 10 -17.31 0.15 5.82
N GLY A 11 -17.35 -0.30 7.08
CA GLY A 11 -16.61 -1.47 7.54
C GLY A 11 -15.10 -1.28 7.58
N ALA A 12 -14.61 -0.05 7.63
CA ALA A 12 -13.19 0.25 7.53
C ALA A 12 -12.42 -0.05 8.82
N PHE A 13 -13.07 0.00 9.99
CA PHE A 13 -12.40 -0.11 11.28
C PHE A 13 -12.62 -1.45 11.95
N MET A 14 -11.56 -1.98 12.54
CA MET A 14 -11.60 -3.11 13.47
C MET A 14 -11.86 -2.63 14.91
N GLU A 15 -11.19 -1.54 15.28
CA GLU A 15 -11.26 -0.95 16.60
C GLU A 15 -11.12 0.57 16.47
N LYS A 16 -12.02 1.30 17.14
CA LYS A 16 -11.98 2.77 17.22
C LYS A 16 -11.46 3.18 18.59
N PHE A 17 -10.46 4.04 18.60
CA PHE A 17 -9.86 4.66 19.78
C PHE A 17 -9.11 5.90 19.36
N GLU A 18 -8.80 6.77 20.30
CA GLU A 18 -7.99 7.94 20.03
C GLU A 18 -6.58 7.80 20.62
N LEU A 19 -5.56 8.14 19.83
CA LEU A 19 -4.22 8.45 20.29
C LEU A 19 -3.96 9.91 19.95
N LEU A 20 -3.83 10.70 21.00
CA LEU A 20 -3.61 12.13 20.88
C LEU A 20 -2.13 12.44 20.65
N PRO A 21 -1.83 13.49 19.86
CA PRO A 21 -0.46 13.98 19.74
C PRO A 21 0.04 14.54 21.09
N PRO A 22 1.35 14.56 21.31
CA PRO A 22 1.92 15.27 22.46
C PRO A 22 1.53 16.75 22.42
N GLN A 23 1.31 17.34 23.58
CA GLN A 23 1.05 18.78 23.66
C GLN A 23 2.26 19.55 23.13
N SER A 24 2.02 20.48 22.23
CA SER A 24 3.04 21.37 21.65
C SER A 24 2.53 22.81 21.60
N GLN A 25 3.41 23.76 21.92
CA GLN A 25 3.16 25.18 21.71
C GLN A 25 3.41 25.64 20.26
N GLN A 26 4.04 24.78 19.45
CA GLN A 26 4.34 25.07 18.05
C GLN A 26 3.32 24.39 17.12
N GLN A 27 3.06 25.02 15.99
CA GLN A 27 2.23 24.44 14.95
C GLN A 27 3.02 23.30 14.28
N LEU A 28 2.58 22.05 14.54
CA LEU A 28 3.22 20.85 14.03
C LEU A 28 2.78 20.55 12.58
N PRO A 29 3.61 19.86 11.77
CA PRO A 29 3.34 19.60 10.36
C PRO A 29 2.00 18.93 10.05
N LEU A 30 1.53 18.03 10.92
CA LEU A 30 0.28 17.29 10.75
C LEU A 30 -0.81 17.73 11.75
N HIS A 31 -0.62 18.89 12.42
CA HIS A 31 -1.59 19.41 13.38
C HIS A 31 -2.99 19.48 12.77
N GLY A 32 -3.98 18.99 13.53
CA GLY A 32 -5.39 18.99 13.16
C GLY A 32 -5.80 17.90 12.17
N LEU A 33 -4.87 17.07 11.69
CA LEU A 33 -5.19 15.93 10.83
C LEU A 33 -5.49 14.68 11.66
N THR A 34 -6.41 13.87 11.14
CA THR A 34 -6.76 12.56 11.68
C THR A 34 -6.19 11.45 10.82
N PHE A 35 -5.82 10.32 11.45
CA PHE A 35 -5.35 9.17 10.70
C PHE A 35 -5.81 7.84 11.27
N ALA A 36 -5.82 6.82 10.42
CA ALA A 36 -6.10 5.44 10.77
C ALA A 36 -4.86 4.55 10.56
N ILE A 37 -4.81 3.43 11.28
CA ILE A 37 -3.65 2.54 11.36
C ILE A 37 -4.07 1.14 10.95
N LYS A 38 -3.45 0.56 9.91
CA LYS A 38 -3.68 -0.84 9.54
C LYS A 38 -3.38 -1.77 10.71
N ASP A 39 -4.18 -2.81 10.92
CA ASP A 39 -4.03 -3.77 12.03
C ASP A 39 -2.83 -4.73 11.85
N ILE A 40 -1.72 -4.19 11.43
CA ILE A 40 -0.41 -4.84 11.30
C ILE A 40 0.67 -4.07 12.09
N PHE A 41 0.36 -2.83 12.47
CA PHE A 41 1.25 -1.99 13.28
C PHE A 41 0.99 -2.22 14.76
N ASP A 42 2.06 -2.43 15.50
CA ASP A 42 2.00 -2.52 16.95
C ASP A 42 1.69 -1.16 17.58
N ILE A 43 0.82 -1.21 18.58
CA ILE A 43 0.50 -0.11 19.49
C ILE A 43 0.62 -0.64 20.90
N SER A 44 1.47 -0.04 21.71
CA SER A 44 1.71 -0.46 23.10
C SER A 44 0.42 -0.70 23.88
N GLY A 45 0.33 -1.84 24.53
CA GLY A 45 -0.83 -2.26 25.31
C GLY A 45 -2.02 -2.78 24.51
N ARG A 46 -1.94 -2.85 23.15
CA ARG A 46 -2.97 -3.41 22.27
C ARG A 46 -2.47 -4.63 21.53
N VAL A 47 -3.36 -5.59 21.31
CA VAL A 47 -3.06 -6.74 20.46
C VAL A 47 -3.09 -6.30 19.01
N THR A 48 -2.11 -6.72 18.22
CA THR A 48 -2.11 -6.54 16.76
C THR A 48 -2.68 -7.81 16.14
N GLY A 49 -3.88 -7.68 15.55
CA GLY A 49 -4.69 -8.84 15.13
C GLY A 49 -4.29 -9.44 13.81
N PHE A 50 -3.54 -8.70 12.97
CA PHE A 50 -3.04 -9.17 11.66
C PHE A 50 -4.13 -9.71 10.74
N GLY A 51 -5.38 -9.21 10.90
CA GLY A 51 -6.53 -9.64 10.12
C GLY A 51 -7.04 -11.05 10.43
N ASN A 52 -6.59 -11.70 11.51
CA ASN A 52 -6.97 -13.06 11.87
C ASN A 52 -7.33 -13.16 13.37
N PRO A 53 -8.53 -13.66 13.74
CA PRO A 53 -8.97 -13.73 15.12
C PRO A 53 -8.19 -14.76 15.96
N ASP A 54 -7.69 -15.83 15.36
CA ASP A 54 -6.87 -16.82 16.05
C ASP A 54 -5.48 -16.28 16.37
N TRP A 55 -4.91 -15.51 15.43
CA TRP A 55 -3.70 -14.76 15.70
C TRP A 55 -3.89 -13.82 16.88
N ALA A 56 -4.95 -12.99 16.86
CA ALA A 56 -5.25 -12.05 17.93
C ALA A 56 -5.44 -12.74 19.30
N ARG A 57 -6.06 -13.93 19.32
CA ARG A 57 -6.30 -14.70 20.55
C ARG A 57 -5.02 -15.30 21.15
N THR A 58 -4.02 -15.59 20.32
CA THR A 58 -2.79 -16.31 20.74
C THR A 58 -1.60 -15.38 20.99
N HIS A 59 -1.72 -14.10 20.67
CA HIS A 59 -0.63 -13.15 20.84
C HIS A 59 -0.94 -12.14 21.95
N ALA A 60 0.10 -11.77 22.68
CA ALA A 60 0.01 -10.77 23.75
C ALA A 60 -0.09 -9.34 23.18
N PRO A 61 -0.62 -8.39 23.97
CA PRO A 61 -0.51 -6.98 23.64
C PRO A 61 0.93 -6.56 23.36
N ALA A 62 1.12 -5.70 22.36
CA ALA A 62 2.43 -5.20 21.99
C ALA A 62 3.11 -4.43 23.12
N ALA A 63 4.39 -4.65 23.33
CA ALA A 63 5.18 -3.97 24.35
C ALA A 63 5.56 -2.52 23.95
N ALA A 64 5.60 -2.23 22.65
CA ALA A 64 5.98 -0.92 22.12
C ALA A 64 5.10 -0.54 20.94
N THR A 65 5.04 0.76 20.66
CA THR A 65 4.35 1.31 19.48
C THR A 65 5.33 1.46 18.31
N SER A 66 4.88 1.16 17.10
CA SER A 66 5.67 1.34 15.88
C SER A 66 6.22 2.78 15.77
N PRO A 67 7.52 2.95 15.46
CA PRO A 67 8.15 4.27 15.30
C PRO A 67 7.43 5.17 14.30
N VAL A 68 6.84 4.59 13.25
CA VAL A 68 6.07 5.35 12.23
C VAL A 68 4.82 5.96 12.84
N VAL A 69 4.10 5.19 13.69
CA VAL A 69 2.93 5.70 14.41
C VAL A 69 3.34 6.81 15.36
N LEU A 70 4.43 6.61 16.12
CA LEU A 70 4.96 7.64 17.03
C LEU A 70 5.39 8.91 16.29
N ALA A 71 6.07 8.79 15.16
CA ALA A 71 6.48 9.93 14.34
C ALA A 71 5.26 10.73 13.82
N THR A 72 4.20 10.02 13.44
CA THR A 72 2.95 10.63 12.97
C THR A 72 2.24 11.39 14.09
N LEU A 73 2.16 10.80 15.29
CA LEU A 73 1.62 11.46 16.48
C LEU A 73 2.48 12.66 16.88
N ALA A 74 3.82 12.51 16.92
CA ALA A 74 4.75 13.58 17.25
C ALA A 74 4.67 14.76 16.26
N ALA A 75 4.28 14.51 15.02
CA ALA A 75 4.02 15.53 14.01
C ALA A 75 2.65 16.23 14.18
N GLY A 76 1.84 15.84 15.15
CA GLY A 76 0.60 16.54 15.53
C GLY A 76 -0.70 15.93 15.02
N ALA A 77 -0.66 14.76 14.38
CA ALA A 77 -1.87 14.07 13.95
C ALA A 77 -2.51 13.23 15.07
N THR A 78 -3.83 13.05 15.03
CA THR A 78 -4.60 12.22 15.96
C THR A 78 -4.97 10.91 15.28
N SER A 79 -4.66 9.76 15.89
CA SER A 79 -5.16 8.47 15.43
C SER A 79 -6.56 8.21 15.92
N VAL A 80 -7.42 7.64 15.05
CA VAL A 80 -8.82 7.32 15.38
C VAL A 80 -9.11 5.82 15.44
N GLY A 81 -8.11 4.96 15.24
CA GLY A 81 -8.29 3.53 15.38
C GLY A 81 -7.48 2.66 14.44
N LYS A 82 -7.68 1.34 14.57
CA LYS A 82 -7.12 0.31 13.71
C LYS A 82 -8.11 -0.09 12.61
N THR A 83 -7.59 -0.32 11.41
CA THR A 83 -8.39 -0.65 10.22
C THR A 83 -8.32 -2.12 9.85
N VAL A 84 -9.40 -2.60 9.25
CA VAL A 84 -9.50 -3.93 8.65
C VAL A 84 -8.41 -4.10 7.59
N MET A 85 -7.93 -5.32 7.47
CA MET A 85 -6.96 -5.74 6.45
C MET A 85 -7.25 -7.17 5.99
N ASP A 86 -6.74 -7.54 4.84
CA ASP A 86 -6.80 -8.93 4.38
C ASP A 86 -6.03 -9.82 5.37
N GLU A 87 -6.51 -11.03 5.56
CA GLU A 87 -5.95 -11.97 6.52
C GLU A 87 -4.45 -12.17 6.31
N MET A 88 -3.68 -11.94 7.36
CA MET A 88 -2.21 -12.03 7.41
C MET A 88 -1.49 -11.25 6.28
N ALA A 89 -2.11 -10.17 5.83
CA ALA A 89 -1.66 -9.33 4.70
C ALA A 89 -1.56 -10.08 3.35
N TYR A 90 -2.19 -11.24 3.23
CA TYR A 90 -1.97 -12.20 2.16
C TYR A 90 -3.07 -12.20 1.08
N SER A 91 -3.35 -11.04 0.51
CA SER A 91 -4.22 -10.83 -0.64
C SER A 91 -4.04 -9.39 -1.15
N ILE A 92 -4.62 -9.09 -2.30
CA ILE A 92 -4.76 -7.74 -2.86
C ILE A 92 -6.21 -7.39 -3.16
N ASN A 93 -7.16 -8.23 -2.74
CA ASN A 93 -8.58 -8.02 -3.02
C ASN A 93 -9.25 -7.08 -2.02
N GLY A 94 -8.84 -7.12 -0.76
CA GLY A 94 -9.47 -6.36 0.33
C GLY A 94 -10.60 -7.12 1.02
N GLU A 95 -10.65 -8.44 0.86
CA GLU A 95 -11.63 -9.33 1.47
C GLU A 95 -11.04 -9.98 2.72
N ASN A 96 -11.85 -10.08 3.78
CA ASN A 96 -11.49 -10.81 4.99
C ASN A 96 -12.68 -11.67 5.42
N ALA A 97 -12.45 -12.99 5.52
CA ALA A 97 -13.48 -13.96 5.87
C ALA A 97 -14.00 -13.81 7.31
N HIS A 98 -13.23 -13.21 8.20
CA HIS A 98 -13.56 -13.07 9.62
C HIS A 98 -14.18 -11.72 9.96
N TYR A 99 -13.68 -10.64 9.34
CA TYR A 99 -14.03 -9.27 9.68
C TYR A 99 -14.85 -8.56 8.58
N GLY A 100 -15.13 -9.27 7.49
CA GLY A 100 -15.88 -8.74 6.36
C GLY A 100 -15.02 -7.93 5.39
N THR A 101 -15.67 -7.44 4.35
CA THR A 101 -15.07 -6.66 3.28
C THR A 101 -15.47 -5.20 3.43
N PRO A 102 -14.53 -4.27 3.65
CA PRO A 102 -14.86 -2.85 3.66
C PRO A 102 -15.47 -2.41 2.32
N THR A 103 -16.51 -1.58 2.38
CA THR A 103 -17.21 -1.11 1.18
C THR A 103 -16.37 -0.08 0.43
N ASN A 104 -16.07 -0.34 -0.84
CA ASN A 104 -15.35 0.60 -1.68
C ASN A 104 -16.16 1.89 -1.89
N PRO A 105 -15.69 3.07 -1.44
CA PRO A 105 -16.46 4.31 -1.54
C PRO A 105 -16.63 4.83 -2.97
N CYS A 106 -15.77 4.42 -3.90
CA CYS A 106 -15.85 4.81 -5.32
C CYS A 106 -16.69 3.85 -6.16
N ALA A 107 -16.81 2.58 -5.72
CA ALA A 107 -17.54 1.53 -6.43
C ALA A 107 -18.07 0.51 -5.41
N PRO A 108 -19.24 0.78 -4.77
CA PRO A 108 -19.76 -0.04 -3.66
C PRO A 108 -20.05 -1.50 -4.01
N ASP A 109 -20.20 -1.82 -5.29
CA ASP A 109 -20.39 -3.15 -5.84
C ASP A 109 -19.07 -3.90 -6.13
N ARG A 110 -17.93 -3.29 -5.80
CA ARG A 110 -16.60 -3.83 -6.07
C ARG A 110 -15.74 -3.87 -4.82
N VAL A 111 -14.76 -4.77 -4.81
CA VAL A 111 -13.79 -4.87 -3.73
C VAL A 111 -12.95 -3.59 -3.62
N PRO A 112 -12.52 -3.21 -2.41
CA PRO A 112 -11.73 -1.99 -2.19
C PRO A 112 -10.26 -2.14 -2.56
N GLY A 113 -9.80 -3.36 -2.83
CA GLY A 113 -8.39 -3.70 -2.92
C GLY A 113 -7.75 -3.85 -1.54
N GLY A 114 -6.62 -4.55 -1.50
CA GLY A 114 -5.93 -4.92 -0.25
C GLY A 114 -4.40 -5.04 -0.45
N SER A 115 -3.75 -5.42 0.62
CA SER A 115 -4.26 -5.88 1.92
C SER A 115 -4.56 -4.74 2.92
N SER A 116 -4.27 -3.46 2.62
CA SER A 116 -4.61 -2.31 3.47
C SER A 116 -6.01 -1.77 3.16
N SER A 117 -7.01 -2.67 3.08
CA SER A 117 -8.36 -2.39 2.62
C SER A 117 -9.07 -1.31 3.44
N GLY A 118 -9.18 -1.52 4.75
CA GLY A 118 -9.84 -0.56 5.64
C GLY A 118 -9.14 0.80 5.70
N SER A 119 -7.80 0.84 5.59
CA SER A 119 -7.04 2.09 5.53
C SER A 119 -7.40 2.92 4.29
N ALA A 120 -7.47 2.27 3.12
CA ALA A 120 -7.85 2.95 1.89
C ALA A 120 -9.32 3.41 1.91
N VAL A 121 -10.22 2.55 2.42
CA VAL A 121 -11.64 2.89 2.55
C VAL A 121 -11.85 4.04 3.53
N ALA A 122 -11.19 4.04 4.69
CA ALA A 122 -11.31 5.13 5.66
C ALA A 122 -10.93 6.50 5.07
N VAL A 123 -9.87 6.53 4.24
CA VAL A 123 -9.45 7.75 3.53
C VAL A 123 -10.42 8.10 2.40
N GLY A 124 -10.78 7.15 1.55
CA GLY A 124 -11.69 7.36 0.42
C GLY A 124 -13.09 7.81 0.85
N ALA A 125 -13.62 7.23 1.93
CA ALA A 125 -14.91 7.59 2.52
C ALA A 125 -14.87 8.88 3.39
N LYS A 126 -13.72 9.54 3.50
CA LYS A 126 -13.53 10.79 4.29
C LYS A 126 -13.72 10.59 5.80
N LEU A 127 -13.46 9.42 6.31
CA LEU A 127 -13.52 9.14 7.75
C LEU A 127 -12.26 9.64 8.47
N VAL A 128 -11.15 9.73 7.73
CA VAL A 128 -9.87 10.29 8.17
C VAL A 128 -9.21 11.08 7.03
N ASP A 129 -8.23 11.90 7.36
CA ASP A 129 -7.48 12.68 6.37
C ASP A 129 -6.45 11.84 5.63
N PHE A 130 -5.79 10.92 6.33
CA PHE A 130 -4.82 9.98 5.79
C PHE A 130 -4.81 8.65 6.58
N ALA A 131 -4.12 7.64 6.10
CA ALA A 131 -3.98 6.38 6.81
C ALA A 131 -2.62 5.72 6.54
N LEU A 132 -2.14 4.96 7.53
CA LEU A 132 -0.96 4.12 7.39
C LEU A 132 -1.34 2.72 6.89
N GLY A 133 -0.50 2.17 6.03
CA GLY A 133 -0.61 0.82 5.51
C GLY A 133 0.76 0.20 5.26
N THR A 134 0.77 -1.02 4.77
CA THR A 134 1.99 -1.73 4.35
C THR A 134 1.85 -2.24 2.93
N ASP A 135 2.95 -2.27 2.20
CA ASP A 135 2.99 -2.72 0.81
C ASP A 135 4.19 -3.68 0.61
N THR A 136 3.89 -4.95 0.48
CA THR A 136 4.85 -6.00 0.13
C THR A 136 4.81 -6.28 -1.37
N GLY A 137 3.60 -6.42 -1.93
CA GLY A 137 3.37 -6.75 -3.34
C GLY A 137 2.28 -5.89 -4.01
N GLY A 138 1.94 -4.71 -3.44
CA GLY A 138 0.89 -3.83 -3.96
C GLY A 138 -0.11 -3.36 -2.90
N SER A 139 0.04 -3.79 -1.64
CA SER A 139 -0.98 -3.64 -0.59
C SER A 139 -1.27 -2.20 -0.11
N VAL A 140 -0.61 -1.19 -0.65
CA VAL A 140 -0.99 0.24 -0.57
C VAL A 140 -1.44 0.74 -1.94
N ARG A 141 -0.67 0.45 -2.99
CA ARG A 141 -0.92 0.98 -4.34
C ARG A 141 -2.22 0.44 -4.96
N VAL A 142 -2.52 -0.84 -4.77
CA VAL A 142 -3.75 -1.48 -5.29
C VAL A 142 -5.00 -0.89 -4.65
N PRO A 143 -5.16 -0.89 -3.30
CA PRO A 143 -6.34 -0.29 -2.70
C PRO A 143 -6.43 1.22 -2.92
N ALA A 144 -5.31 1.94 -3.05
CA ALA A 144 -5.34 3.35 -3.43
C ALA A 144 -5.96 3.57 -4.81
N ALA A 145 -5.55 2.75 -5.80
CA ALA A 145 -6.09 2.82 -7.15
C ALA A 145 -7.58 2.45 -7.19
N TYR A 146 -8.02 1.44 -6.43
CA TYR A 146 -9.41 0.99 -6.41
C TYR A 146 -10.33 1.98 -5.70
N CYS A 147 -9.86 2.65 -4.65
CA CYS A 147 -10.60 3.65 -3.90
C CYS A 147 -10.44 5.09 -4.43
N GLY A 148 -9.72 5.29 -5.54
CA GLY A 148 -9.56 6.60 -6.19
C GLY A 148 -8.82 7.65 -5.34
N ILE A 149 -7.82 7.22 -4.57
CA ILE A 149 -7.00 8.05 -3.69
C ILE A 149 -5.51 7.93 -4.00
N PHE A 150 -4.69 8.78 -3.40
CA PHE A 150 -3.23 8.67 -3.51
C PHE A 150 -2.71 7.63 -2.52
N GLY A 151 -1.77 6.78 -2.98
CA GLY A 151 -1.06 5.82 -2.15
C GLY A 151 0.41 5.76 -2.53
N LEU A 152 1.29 5.79 -1.54
CA LEU A 152 2.73 5.70 -1.75
C LEU A 152 3.30 4.43 -1.10
N ARG A 153 4.04 3.70 -1.91
CA ARG A 153 5.05 2.77 -1.45
C ARG A 153 6.43 3.42 -1.67
N PRO A 154 7.15 3.83 -0.63
CA PRO A 154 8.51 4.35 -0.76
C PRO A 154 9.49 3.22 -1.15
N SER A 155 10.73 3.57 -1.45
CA SER A 155 11.79 2.59 -1.63
C SER A 155 11.98 1.78 -0.35
N HIS A 156 12.28 0.49 -0.50
CA HIS A 156 12.50 -0.43 0.62
C HIS A 156 13.60 0.10 1.55
N GLY A 157 13.35 0.03 2.85
CA GLY A 157 14.29 0.46 3.88
C GLY A 157 14.33 1.97 4.18
N LEU A 158 13.58 2.82 3.46
CA LEU A 158 13.54 4.26 3.77
C LEU A 158 12.69 4.57 5.00
N VAL A 159 11.65 3.82 5.24
CA VAL A 159 10.76 3.97 6.39
C VAL A 159 10.88 2.72 7.26
N SER A 160 11.00 2.91 8.58
CA SER A 160 11.16 1.82 9.53
C SER A 160 9.97 0.86 9.51
N THR A 161 10.24 -0.44 9.49
CA THR A 161 9.27 -1.52 9.69
C THR A 161 9.33 -2.11 11.10
N GLU A 162 10.01 -1.45 12.02
CA GLU A 162 10.07 -1.84 13.43
C GLU A 162 8.66 -1.81 14.06
N ASN A 163 8.34 -2.84 14.85
CA ASN A 163 7.01 -3.04 15.42
C ASN A 163 5.89 -3.02 14.37
N VAL A 164 6.18 -3.64 13.22
CA VAL A 164 5.22 -4.02 12.18
C VAL A 164 5.34 -5.52 12.01
N ILE A 165 4.23 -6.27 12.05
CA ILE A 165 4.28 -7.72 11.86
C ILE A 165 4.82 -8.02 10.46
N PRO A 166 5.92 -8.79 10.34
CA PRO A 166 6.52 -9.06 9.04
C PRO A 166 5.68 -10.04 8.21
N MET A 167 5.45 -9.72 6.94
CA MET A 167 4.93 -10.65 5.95
C MET A 167 6.07 -11.23 5.10
N SER A 168 6.91 -10.37 4.55
CA SER A 168 8.13 -10.74 3.81
C SER A 168 9.13 -9.60 3.92
N GLN A 169 10.05 -9.72 4.87
CA GLN A 169 10.98 -8.65 5.26
C GLN A 169 11.78 -8.03 4.11
N MET A 170 12.07 -8.80 3.06
CA MET A 170 12.80 -8.30 1.88
C MET A 170 11.97 -7.36 0.99
N PHE A 171 10.65 -7.34 1.18
CA PHE A 171 9.72 -6.59 0.34
C PHE A 171 8.81 -5.66 1.15
N ASP A 172 8.67 -5.92 2.44
CA ASP A 172 7.79 -5.17 3.32
C ASP A 172 8.20 -3.70 3.38
N THR A 173 7.22 -2.83 3.18
CA THR A 173 7.44 -1.39 3.20
C THR A 173 6.23 -0.73 3.85
N VAL A 174 6.47 0.18 4.78
CA VAL A 174 5.41 1.06 5.27
C VAL A 174 5.07 2.06 4.18
N GLY A 175 3.79 2.30 4.00
CA GLY A 175 3.27 3.30 3.08
C GLY A 175 2.05 4.01 3.67
N TRP A 176 1.48 4.95 2.94
CA TRP A 176 0.35 5.75 3.39
C TRP A 176 -0.57 6.15 2.25
N PHE A 177 -1.76 6.58 2.66
CA PHE A 177 -2.85 7.03 1.80
C PHE A 177 -3.26 8.46 2.14
N ALA A 178 -3.64 9.25 1.15
CA ALA A 178 -4.36 10.51 1.35
C ALA A 178 -5.27 10.82 0.15
N ARG A 179 -6.31 11.64 0.34
CA ARG A 179 -7.21 12.03 -0.75
C ARG A 179 -6.68 13.13 -1.64
N ASP A 180 -5.88 14.01 -1.08
CA ASP A 180 -5.38 15.20 -1.76
C ASP A 180 -3.86 15.31 -1.65
N LEU A 181 -3.25 16.00 -2.61
CA LEU A 181 -1.81 16.16 -2.70
C LEU A 181 -1.22 16.99 -1.55
N SER A 182 -1.99 17.90 -0.96
CA SER A 182 -1.51 18.71 0.17
C SER A 182 -1.27 17.85 1.39
N THR A 183 -2.29 17.09 1.83
CA THR A 183 -2.18 16.12 2.92
C THR A 183 -1.12 15.07 2.62
N PHE A 184 -1.13 14.52 1.39
CA PHE A 184 -0.17 13.52 0.95
C PHE A 184 1.28 14.00 1.07
N SER A 185 1.55 15.24 0.63
CA SER A 185 2.86 15.87 0.71
C SER A 185 3.31 16.12 2.15
N ARG A 186 2.39 16.62 3.00
CA ARG A 186 2.66 16.85 4.43
C ARG A 186 3.07 15.55 5.13
N VAL A 187 2.33 14.46 4.93
CA VAL A 187 2.64 13.15 5.50
C VAL A 187 3.97 12.62 4.95
N SER A 188 4.20 12.74 3.65
CA SER A 188 5.45 12.33 3.01
C SER A 188 6.66 13.06 3.59
N ASN A 189 6.55 14.36 3.84
CA ASN A 189 7.64 15.17 4.42
C ASN A 189 7.97 14.77 5.87
N VAL A 190 7.00 14.20 6.60
CA VAL A 190 7.21 13.72 7.97
C VAL A 190 7.85 12.31 7.97
N LEU A 191 7.41 11.44 7.07
CA LEU A 191 7.78 10.02 7.11
C LEU A 191 8.98 9.66 6.25
N LEU A 192 9.32 10.48 5.23
CA LEU A 192 10.51 10.25 4.41
C LEU A 192 11.71 11.04 4.96
N PRO A 193 12.88 10.41 5.06
CA PRO A 193 14.11 11.13 5.30
C PRO A 193 14.42 11.99 4.06
N LEU A 194 14.13 13.28 4.13
CA LEU A 194 14.48 14.20 3.05
C LEU A 194 15.99 14.45 3.08
N PRO A 195 16.69 14.37 1.94
CA PRO A 195 18.09 14.78 1.85
C PRO A 195 18.23 16.26 2.26
N ALA A 196 19.29 16.57 3.00
CA ALA A 196 19.57 17.95 3.41
C ALA A 196 19.72 18.92 2.21
N ASP A 197 20.16 18.41 1.07
CA ASP A 197 20.29 19.14 -0.18
C ASP A 197 19.08 18.85 -1.09
N ASN A 198 18.02 19.62 -0.90
CA ASN A 198 16.77 19.53 -1.70
C ASN A 198 16.94 20.05 -3.14
N ILE A 199 17.87 19.51 -3.91
CA ILE A 199 17.85 19.70 -5.36
C ILE A 199 16.88 18.67 -5.94
N ILE A 200 15.60 19.00 -5.92
CA ILE A 200 14.59 18.24 -6.66
C ILE A 200 14.88 18.46 -8.15
N LYS A 201 15.65 17.54 -8.75
CA LYS A 201 15.77 17.50 -10.21
C LYS A 201 14.39 17.17 -10.77
N GLN A 202 13.83 18.07 -11.54
CA GLN A 202 12.59 17.76 -12.26
C GLN A 202 12.83 16.57 -13.19
N PRO A 203 11.92 15.57 -13.22
CA PRO A 203 12.06 14.48 -14.17
C PRO A 203 12.00 15.02 -15.60
N THR A 204 12.94 14.59 -16.42
CA THR A 204 13.03 14.96 -17.83
C THR A 204 12.45 13.89 -18.75
N GLN A 205 12.19 12.69 -18.23
CA GLN A 205 11.67 11.55 -18.97
C GLN A 205 10.68 10.76 -18.14
N PHE A 206 9.59 10.34 -18.76
CA PHE A 206 8.50 9.58 -18.16
C PHE A 206 8.28 8.30 -18.95
N SER A 207 8.62 7.15 -18.38
CA SER A 207 8.29 5.85 -18.98
C SER A 207 6.86 5.47 -18.67
N ILE A 208 6.04 5.32 -19.70
CA ILE A 208 4.65 4.83 -19.59
C ILE A 208 4.62 3.45 -20.25
N PRO A 209 4.70 2.35 -19.48
CA PRO A 209 4.87 1.01 -20.03
C PRO A 209 3.59 0.56 -20.75
N LYS A 210 3.69 0.53 -22.08
CA LYS A 210 2.59 0.22 -22.99
C LYS A 210 1.99 -1.16 -22.75
N ASP A 211 2.84 -2.17 -22.59
CA ASP A 211 2.47 -3.56 -22.33
C ASP A 211 1.64 -3.75 -21.07
N CYS A 212 1.86 -2.92 -20.02
CA CYS A 212 1.06 -2.96 -18.79
C CYS A 212 -0.40 -2.58 -19.03
N PHE A 213 -0.69 -1.70 -19.98
CA PHE A 213 -2.05 -1.30 -20.36
C PHE A 213 -2.69 -2.27 -21.35
N GLU A 214 -1.88 -2.99 -22.15
CA GLU A 214 -2.35 -4.00 -23.10
C GLU A 214 -2.87 -5.28 -22.43
N ILE A 215 -2.40 -5.61 -21.22
CA ILE A 215 -2.79 -6.81 -20.50
C ILE A 215 -4.30 -6.85 -20.17
N LEU A 216 -4.92 -5.70 -19.88
CA LEU A 216 -6.33 -5.61 -19.50
C LEU A 216 -7.27 -5.29 -20.66
N GLY A 217 -6.76 -5.23 -21.91
CA GLY A 217 -7.65 -5.10 -23.06
C GLY A 217 -7.13 -4.38 -24.26
N SER A 218 -6.77 -3.15 -24.23
CA SER A 218 -6.22 -2.45 -25.41
C SER A 218 -5.68 -1.06 -25.07
N LEU A 219 -4.75 -0.55 -25.89
CA LEU A 219 -4.29 0.84 -25.87
C LEU A 219 -5.39 1.87 -26.18
N LYS A 220 -6.62 1.42 -26.46
CA LYS A 220 -7.82 2.25 -26.56
C LYS A 220 -8.39 2.60 -25.17
N ASP A 221 -7.79 2.09 -24.08
CA ASP A 221 -8.15 2.49 -22.72
C ASP A 221 -7.94 4.00 -22.58
N LYS A 222 -9.01 4.66 -22.17
CA LYS A 222 -9.00 6.12 -21.91
C LYS A 222 -7.93 6.52 -20.89
N THR A 223 -7.63 5.66 -19.92
CA THR A 223 -6.63 5.91 -18.87
C THR A 223 -5.24 6.07 -19.49
N TYR A 224 -4.83 5.14 -20.39
CA TYR A 224 -3.56 5.23 -21.09
C TYR A 224 -3.47 6.51 -21.94
N GLN A 225 -4.53 6.82 -22.69
CA GLN A 225 -4.57 8.01 -23.54
C GLN A 225 -4.50 9.31 -22.74
N ILE A 226 -5.28 9.41 -21.65
CA ILE A 226 -5.29 10.57 -20.77
C ILE A 226 -3.92 10.77 -20.10
N LEU A 227 -3.30 9.69 -19.62
CA LEU A 227 -1.98 9.74 -19.00
C LEU A 227 -0.92 10.25 -19.98
N ASN A 228 -0.83 9.66 -21.18
CA ASN A 228 0.09 10.10 -22.22
C ASN A 228 -0.12 11.58 -22.59
N ALA A 229 -1.37 11.98 -22.86
CA ALA A 229 -1.71 13.35 -23.21
C ALA A 229 -1.38 14.33 -22.08
N SER A 230 -1.63 13.96 -20.84
CA SER A 230 -1.35 14.80 -19.68
C SER A 230 0.14 15.03 -19.46
N VAL A 231 0.95 13.96 -19.57
CA VAL A 231 2.40 14.06 -19.46
C VAL A 231 2.97 14.87 -20.63
N ALA A 232 2.57 14.56 -21.87
CA ALA A 232 3.01 15.30 -23.05
C ALA A 232 2.65 16.79 -22.98
N LYS A 233 1.45 17.13 -22.51
CA LYS A 233 1.02 18.53 -22.31
C LYS A 233 1.86 19.27 -21.26
N ARG A 234 2.28 18.57 -20.21
CA ARG A 234 2.99 19.21 -19.07
C ARG A 234 4.49 19.33 -19.32
N PHE A 235 5.10 18.32 -19.95
CA PHE A 235 6.55 18.16 -20.03
C PHE A 235 7.10 18.10 -21.46
N GLY A 236 6.22 18.12 -22.47
CA GLY A 236 6.56 17.95 -23.88
C GLY A 236 6.44 16.49 -24.34
N SER A 237 6.17 16.30 -25.63
CA SER A 237 6.01 14.97 -26.22
C SER A 237 7.29 14.13 -26.15
N ASP A 238 8.44 14.76 -26.23
CA ASP A 238 9.76 14.10 -26.18
C ASP A 238 10.10 13.57 -24.77
N ALA A 239 9.38 14.04 -23.74
CA ALA A 239 9.52 13.55 -22.38
C ALA A 239 8.80 12.20 -22.15
N VAL A 240 7.95 11.76 -23.09
CA VAL A 240 7.17 10.51 -22.96
C VAL A 240 7.89 9.36 -23.65
N ASP A 241 8.22 8.34 -22.90
CA ASP A 241 8.77 7.07 -23.39
C ASP A 241 7.73 5.94 -23.17
N ASN A 242 7.15 5.46 -24.28
CA ASN A 242 6.19 4.35 -24.29
C ASN A 242 6.88 2.99 -24.40
N ARG A 243 7.89 2.77 -23.62
CA ARG A 243 8.70 1.56 -23.59
C ARG A 243 7.87 0.32 -23.21
N ASN A 244 8.24 -0.83 -23.76
CA ASN A 244 7.75 -2.12 -23.32
C ASN A 244 8.55 -2.55 -22.08
N LEU A 245 7.87 -2.67 -20.92
CA LEU A 245 8.53 -3.02 -19.68
C LEU A 245 9.03 -4.47 -19.69
N GLY A 246 8.30 -5.39 -20.31
CA GLY A 246 8.71 -6.79 -20.46
C GLY A 246 10.00 -6.94 -21.25
N GLU A 247 10.14 -6.22 -22.37
CA GLU A 247 11.38 -6.16 -23.15
C GLU A 247 12.52 -5.55 -22.35
N PHE A 248 12.27 -4.41 -21.70
CA PHE A 248 13.27 -3.76 -20.84
C PHE A 248 13.79 -4.70 -19.74
N VAL A 249 12.90 -5.43 -19.07
CA VAL A 249 13.29 -6.40 -18.04
C VAL A 249 14.08 -7.56 -18.63
N SER A 250 13.66 -8.08 -19.78
CA SER A 250 14.38 -9.15 -20.50
C SER A 250 15.81 -8.76 -20.85
N ASP A 251 16.00 -7.55 -21.33
CA ASP A 251 17.30 -7.03 -21.78
C ASP A 251 18.24 -6.72 -20.62
N ASN A 252 17.70 -6.21 -19.50
CA ASN A 252 18.50 -5.74 -18.36
C ASN A 252 18.62 -6.75 -17.22
N VAL A 253 17.79 -7.81 -17.19
CA VAL A 253 17.81 -8.84 -16.16
C VAL A 253 17.81 -10.25 -16.81
N PRO A 254 18.90 -10.64 -17.48
CA PRO A 254 18.96 -11.87 -18.29
C PRO A 254 18.74 -13.16 -17.48
N THR A 255 18.93 -13.13 -16.15
CA THR A 255 18.65 -14.24 -15.25
C THR A 255 17.15 -14.53 -15.11
N ILE A 256 16.27 -13.52 -15.29
CA ILE A 256 14.82 -13.71 -15.24
C ILE A 256 14.34 -14.59 -16.40
N GLY A 257 14.88 -14.41 -17.60
CA GLY A 257 14.55 -15.25 -18.76
C GLY A 257 14.87 -16.72 -18.53
N LYS A 258 16.05 -17.02 -17.96
CA LYS A 258 16.45 -18.40 -17.60
C LYS A 258 15.57 -18.98 -16.50
N PHE A 259 15.14 -18.16 -15.55
CA PHE A 259 14.32 -18.59 -14.43
C PHE A 259 12.88 -18.90 -14.88
N ILE A 260 12.31 -18.09 -15.78
CA ILE A 260 10.95 -18.28 -16.31
C ILE A 260 10.91 -19.43 -17.32
N SER A 261 11.91 -19.60 -18.18
CA SER A 261 11.99 -20.71 -19.13
C SER A 261 12.05 -22.10 -18.48
N ASN A 262 12.53 -22.17 -17.24
CA ASN A 262 12.50 -23.43 -16.47
C ASN A 262 11.09 -23.82 -15.97
N PHE A 263 10.09 -22.92 -16.08
CA PHE A 263 8.72 -23.15 -15.62
C PHE A 263 7.68 -23.24 -16.74
N SER A 264 8.00 -22.83 -17.96
CA SER A 264 7.11 -22.96 -19.12
C SER A 264 7.81 -23.72 -20.25
N LYS A 265 7.27 -24.88 -20.61
CA LYS A 265 7.71 -25.67 -21.77
C LYS A 265 7.21 -25.12 -23.13
N SER A 266 6.64 -23.95 -23.16
CA SER A 266 6.15 -23.30 -24.37
C SER A 266 6.87 -21.98 -24.62
N GLU A 267 7.20 -21.71 -25.87
CA GLU A 267 7.88 -20.57 -26.51
C GLU A 267 8.00 -19.31 -25.64
N ALA A 268 9.22 -18.72 -25.61
CA ALA A 268 9.56 -17.55 -24.80
C ALA A 268 8.51 -16.45 -24.96
N PRO A 269 7.63 -16.25 -23.97
CA PRO A 269 6.66 -15.17 -24.07
C PRO A 269 7.38 -13.86 -23.80
N SER A 270 7.00 -12.83 -24.57
CA SER A 270 7.15 -11.44 -24.10
C SER A 270 6.60 -11.40 -22.68
N ILE A 271 7.49 -11.18 -21.69
CA ILE A 271 7.11 -11.21 -20.28
C ILE A 271 6.31 -9.94 -19.99
N PRO A 272 4.98 -9.98 -19.88
CA PRO A 272 4.25 -8.83 -19.42
C PRO A 272 4.69 -8.50 -18.00
N ALA A 273 4.85 -7.23 -17.66
CA ALA A 273 5.27 -6.78 -16.33
C ALA A 273 4.46 -7.42 -15.18
N LEU A 274 3.17 -7.74 -15.41
CA LEU A 274 2.32 -8.48 -14.47
C LEU A 274 2.74 -9.95 -14.28
N SER A 275 3.40 -10.59 -15.24
CA SER A 275 3.95 -11.94 -15.04
C SER A 275 5.09 -11.94 -14.05
N VAL A 276 5.91 -10.88 -14.04
CA VAL A 276 6.97 -10.69 -13.04
C VAL A 276 6.36 -10.47 -11.65
N ILE A 277 5.32 -9.66 -11.53
CA ILE A 277 4.61 -9.40 -10.28
C ILE A 277 3.91 -10.68 -9.79
N SER A 278 3.17 -11.37 -10.64
CA SER A 278 2.50 -12.64 -10.32
C SER A 278 3.50 -13.72 -9.93
N TYR A 279 4.68 -13.72 -10.56
CA TYR A 279 5.72 -14.67 -10.27
C TYR A 279 6.38 -14.38 -8.90
N VAL A 280 6.73 -13.12 -8.62
CA VAL A 280 7.23 -12.70 -7.31
C VAL A 280 6.23 -13.06 -6.22
N MET A 281 4.93 -12.82 -6.44
CA MET A 281 3.87 -13.21 -5.50
C MET A 281 3.79 -14.73 -5.30
N ARG A 282 3.92 -15.55 -6.35
CA ARG A 282 3.95 -17.03 -6.22
C ARG A 282 5.21 -17.54 -5.52
N CYS A 283 6.35 -16.88 -5.70
CA CYS A 283 7.57 -17.21 -4.95
C CYS A 283 7.40 -16.91 -3.46
N LEU A 284 6.80 -15.77 -3.12
CA LEU A 284 6.44 -15.40 -1.76
C LEU A 284 5.48 -16.42 -1.14
N GLN A 285 4.50 -16.93 -1.90
CA GLN A 285 3.58 -17.99 -1.47
C GLN A 285 4.34 -19.27 -1.06
N ARG A 286 5.27 -19.71 -1.85
CA ARG A 286 6.04 -20.95 -1.55
C ARG A 286 6.93 -20.79 -0.33
N PHE A 287 7.57 -19.64 -0.16
CA PHE A 287 8.39 -19.36 1.03
C PHE A 287 7.54 -19.32 2.31
N HIS A 288 6.36 -18.73 2.26
CA HIS A 288 5.47 -18.63 3.42
C HIS A 288 4.93 -20.00 3.84
N LEU A 289 4.53 -20.85 2.89
CA LEU A 289 4.10 -22.23 3.16
C LEU A 289 5.22 -23.09 3.75
N GLN A 290 6.47 -22.91 3.33
CA GLN A 290 7.61 -23.61 3.93
C GLN A 290 7.86 -23.18 5.39
N LEU A 291 7.70 -21.88 5.71
CA LEU A 291 7.87 -21.39 7.09
C LEU A 291 6.76 -21.87 8.04
N ILE A 292 5.55 -22.14 7.53
CA ILE A 292 4.44 -22.68 8.33
C ILE A 292 4.63 -24.18 8.57
N GLN A 293 5.25 -24.92 7.63
CA GLN A 293 5.49 -26.37 7.75
C GLN A 293 6.71 -26.70 8.60
N THR A 294 7.57 -25.74 8.93
CA THR A 294 8.79 -25.95 9.73
C THR A 294 8.65 -25.48 11.19
N LYS A 295 7.46 -25.11 11.62
CA LYS A 295 7.06 -24.89 13.01
C LYS A 295 6.00 -25.89 13.43
#